data_2571c110f0c29fd261bfb6224e9b8621
#
_entry.id   2571c110f0c29fd261bfb6224e9b8621
#
_cell.length_a   1.000
_cell.length_b   1.000
_cell.length_c   1.000
_cell.angle_alpha   90.00
_cell.angle_beta   90.00
_cell.angle_gamma   90.00
#
_symmetry.space_group_name_H-M   'P 1'
#
loop_
_entity.id
_entity.type
_entity.pdbx_description
1 polymer ?
#
loop_
_entity_poly.entity_id
_entity_poly.type
_entity_poly.pdbx_seq_one_letter_code
_entity_poly.pdbx_strand_id
1 'polypeptide(L)'
;MALNKRVAIYAGTFDPITQGHEDLARRASGLFDHVIIAIAASLSKRPFFSLEERTEMASEVLAPYKNIEVCSFHGLLMDFLHEKGAK
;
A
#
# COMPACT_ATOMS: atom_id res chain seq x y z
N MET A 1 19.28 7.21 17.29
CA MET A 1 17.85 6.88 17.22
C MET A 1 17.08 8.00 16.53
N ALA A 2 16.29 7.67 15.56
CA ALA A 2 15.49 8.66 14.87
C ALA A 2 14.33 9.10 15.77
N LEU A 3 14.14 10.41 15.91
CA LEU A 3 13.04 10.96 16.68
C LEU A 3 11.74 10.99 15.87
N ASN A 4 11.85 11.03 14.54
CA ASN A 4 10.72 11.06 13.64
C ASN A 4 10.81 9.92 12.65
N LYS A 5 9.75 9.14 12.55
CA LYS A 5 9.69 8.08 11.56
C LYS A 5 9.31 8.69 10.21
N ARG A 6 9.98 8.24 9.17
CA ARG A 6 9.65 8.60 7.80
C ARG A 6 8.70 7.54 7.25
N VAL A 7 7.50 7.96 6.91
CA VAL A 7 6.45 7.06 6.43
C VAL A 7 6.12 7.42 4.98
N ALA A 8 6.09 6.42 4.13
CA ALA A 8 5.66 6.59 2.74
C ALA A 8 4.35 5.84 2.52
N ILE A 9 3.46 6.43 1.74
CA ILE A 9 2.23 5.77 1.34
C ILE A 9 2.21 5.65 -0.18
N TYR A 10 2.01 4.43 -0.63
CA TYR A 10 1.88 4.13 -2.05
C TYR A 10 0.46 3.63 -2.29
N ALA A 11 -0.37 4.49 -2.87
CA ALA A 11 -1.79 4.20 -3.08
C ALA A 11 -2.06 3.81 -4.53
N GLY A 12 -2.94 2.86 -4.72
CA GLY A 12 -3.34 2.42 -6.05
C GLY A 12 -4.38 1.34 -5.96
N THR A 13 -4.82 0.84 -7.11
CA THR A 13 -5.80 -0.25 -7.15
C THR A 13 -5.15 -1.62 -7.04
N PHE A 14 -3.92 -1.76 -7.55
CA PHE A 14 -3.16 -3.03 -7.50
C PHE A 14 -4.01 -4.22 -7.97
N ASP A 15 -4.51 -4.14 -9.17
CA ASP A 15 -5.47 -5.10 -9.72
C ASP A 15 -4.91 -5.85 -10.93
N PRO A 16 -4.01 -6.84 -10.73
CA PRO A 16 -3.35 -7.21 -9.48
C PRO A 16 -2.05 -6.45 -9.24
N ILE A 17 -1.40 -6.73 -8.12
CA ILE A 17 -0.05 -6.22 -7.89
C ILE A 17 0.90 -6.85 -8.92
N THR A 18 1.83 -6.05 -9.42
CA THR A 18 2.79 -6.48 -10.43
C THR A 18 4.21 -6.43 -9.89
N GLN A 19 5.15 -6.96 -10.66
CA GLN A 19 6.57 -6.87 -10.31
C GLN A 19 7.03 -5.42 -10.22
N GLY A 20 6.46 -4.53 -11.05
CA GLY A 20 6.76 -3.10 -10.97
C GLY A 20 6.31 -2.49 -9.65
N HIS A 21 5.13 -2.88 -9.19
CA HIS A 21 4.64 -2.43 -7.87
C HIS A 21 5.53 -2.95 -6.76
N GLU A 22 5.91 -4.22 -6.80
CA GLU A 22 6.78 -4.82 -5.80
C GLU A 22 8.14 -4.12 -5.78
N ASP A 23 8.71 -3.83 -6.94
CA ASP A 23 10.00 -3.18 -7.04
C ASP A 23 9.97 -1.79 -6.41
N LEU A 24 8.93 -1.01 -6.70
CA LEU A 24 8.77 0.32 -6.11
C LEU A 24 8.61 0.23 -4.60
N ALA A 25 7.80 -0.70 -4.12
CA ALA A 25 7.59 -0.90 -2.68
C ALA A 25 8.90 -1.31 -1.99
N ARG A 26 9.66 -2.21 -2.61
CA ARG A 26 10.94 -2.66 -2.08
C ARG A 26 11.92 -1.50 -1.97
N ARG A 27 12.01 -0.66 -3.00
CA ARG A 27 12.89 0.50 -2.98
C ARG A 27 12.48 1.49 -1.90
N ALA A 28 11.17 1.73 -1.77
CA ALA A 28 10.66 2.60 -0.73
C ALA A 28 10.97 2.05 0.66
N SER A 29 10.91 0.74 0.84
CA SER A 29 11.19 0.12 2.14
C SER A 29 12.63 0.33 2.58
N GLY A 30 13.55 0.57 1.63
CA GLY A 30 14.93 0.89 1.95
C GLY A 30 15.18 2.37 2.23
N LEU A 31 14.24 3.24 1.85
CA LEU A 31 14.37 4.69 2.00
C LEU A 31 13.55 5.24 3.18
N PHE A 32 12.50 4.54 3.58
CA PHE A 32 11.59 5.00 4.62
C PHE A 32 11.54 4.00 5.76
N ASP A 33 11.22 4.49 6.94
CA ASP A 33 11.12 3.63 8.12
C ASP A 33 9.91 2.71 8.03
N HIS A 34 8.85 3.19 7.39
CA HIS A 34 7.62 2.43 7.23
C HIS A 34 6.97 2.78 5.89
N VAL A 35 6.47 1.77 5.20
CA VAL A 35 5.80 1.93 3.91
C VAL A 35 4.41 1.32 4.03
N ILE A 36 3.41 2.09 3.62
CA ILE A 36 2.03 1.63 3.62
C ILE A 36 1.58 1.49 2.16
N ILE A 37 1.23 0.27 1.79
CA ILE A 37 0.61 0.00 0.49
C ILE A 37 -0.89 0.08 0.71
N ALA A 38 -1.50 1.13 0.17
CA ALA A 38 -2.91 1.42 0.37
C ALA A 38 -3.69 1.04 -0.88
N ILE A 39 -4.47 0.00 -0.79
CA ILE A 39 -5.22 -0.53 -1.93
C ILE A 39 -6.61 0.09 -1.94
N ALA A 40 -6.86 0.89 -2.96
CA ALA A 40 -8.13 1.58 -3.10
C ALA A 40 -9.21 0.65 -3.63
N ALA A 41 -10.43 0.82 -3.13
CA ALA A 41 -11.58 0.22 -3.75
C ALA A 41 -11.60 0.70 -5.21
N SER A 42 -11.82 -0.22 -6.14
CA SER A 42 -11.69 0.10 -7.55
C SER A 42 -12.70 1.15 -8.00
N LEU A 43 -12.25 2.09 -8.82
CA LEU A 43 -13.15 3.00 -9.52
C LEU A 43 -13.78 2.33 -10.73
N SER A 44 -13.25 1.20 -11.15
CA SER A 44 -13.78 0.43 -12.26
C SER A 44 -15.00 -0.36 -11.82
N LYS A 45 -15.99 -0.45 -12.70
CA LYS A 45 -17.18 -1.26 -12.44
C LYS A 45 -16.89 -2.76 -12.50
N ARG A 46 -15.76 -3.13 -13.13
CA ARG A 46 -15.38 -4.54 -13.33
C ARG A 46 -13.90 -4.75 -13.07
N PRO A 47 -13.49 -4.73 -11.80
CA PRO A 47 -12.10 -5.04 -11.49
C PRO A 47 -11.82 -6.52 -11.80
N PHE A 48 -10.57 -6.85 -12.10
CA PHE A 48 -10.18 -8.24 -12.33
C PHE A 48 -10.32 -9.07 -11.05
N PHE A 49 -10.00 -8.45 -9.92
CA PHE A 49 -10.05 -9.12 -8.62
C PHE A 49 -10.79 -8.24 -7.62
N SER A 50 -11.43 -8.87 -6.65
CA SER A 50 -12.08 -8.15 -5.57
C SER A 50 -11.04 -7.41 -4.73
N LEU A 51 -11.50 -6.46 -3.92
CA LEU A 51 -10.61 -5.73 -3.02
C LEU A 51 -9.91 -6.69 -2.05
N GLU A 52 -10.66 -7.68 -1.54
CA GLU A 52 -10.09 -8.68 -0.65
C GLU A 52 -9.01 -9.51 -1.33
N GLU A 53 -9.26 -9.95 -2.55
CA GLU A 53 -8.28 -10.73 -3.32
C GLU A 53 -7.04 -9.90 -3.62
N ARG A 54 -7.22 -8.65 -4.00
CA ARG A 54 -6.08 -7.76 -4.29
C ARG A 54 -5.23 -7.51 -3.06
N THR A 55 -5.88 -7.32 -1.93
CA THR A 55 -5.19 -7.10 -0.65
C THR A 55 -4.42 -8.35 -0.23
N GLU A 56 -5.03 -9.51 -0.38
CA GLU A 56 -4.39 -10.77 -0.06
C GLU A 56 -3.17 -11.05 -0.93
N MET A 57 -3.31 -10.84 -2.24
CA MET A 57 -2.19 -11.04 -3.16
C MET A 57 -1.03 -10.10 -2.84
N ALA A 58 -1.32 -8.84 -2.57
CA ALA A 58 -0.28 -7.88 -2.21
C ALA A 58 0.40 -8.24 -0.89
N SER A 59 -0.38 -8.71 0.08
CA SER A 59 0.16 -9.13 1.36
C SER A 59 1.12 -10.30 1.21
N GLU A 60 0.78 -11.25 0.36
CA GLU A 60 1.64 -12.42 0.10
C GLU A 60 2.94 -12.00 -0.60
N VAL A 61 2.83 -11.18 -1.63
CA VAL A 61 4.00 -10.73 -2.40
C VAL A 61 4.94 -9.91 -1.53
N LEU A 62 4.39 -9.08 -0.64
CA LEU A 62 5.18 -8.15 0.17
C LEU A 62 5.51 -8.68 1.56
N ALA A 63 5.11 -9.91 1.87
CA ALA A 63 5.36 -10.52 3.17
C ALA A 63 6.84 -10.52 3.59
N PRO A 64 7.82 -10.70 2.69
CA PRO A 64 9.23 -10.66 3.09
C PRO A 64 9.73 -9.32 3.60
N TYR A 65 9.02 -8.24 3.33
CA TYR A 65 9.45 -6.89 3.69
C TYR A 65 8.81 -6.48 5.01
N LYS A 66 9.58 -6.45 6.08
CA LYS A 66 9.06 -6.29 7.44
C LYS A 66 8.48 -4.90 7.72
N ASN A 67 8.95 -3.88 7.01
CA ASN A 67 8.47 -2.51 7.23
C ASN A 67 7.40 -2.07 6.24
N ILE A 68 6.84 -3.00 5.48
CA ILE A 68 5.74 -2.72 4.56
C ILE A 68 4.44 -3.23 5.16
N GLU A 69 3.48 -2.34 5.28
CA GLU A 69 2.12 -2.66 5.72
C GLU A 69 1.21 -2.59 4.50
N VAL A 70 0.34 -3.59 4.34
CA VAL A 70 -0.67 -3.59 3.28
C VAL A 70 -2.03 -3.39 3.91
N CYS A 71 -2.78 -2.44 3.38
CA CYS A 71 -4.15 -2.20 3.85
C CYS A 71 -5.02 -1.75 2.68
N SER A 72 -6.32 -1.81 2.89
CA SER A 72 -7.30 -1.36 1.91
C SER A 72 -8.06 -0.17 2.49
N PHE A 73 -8.64 0.64 1.61
CA PHE A 73 -9.44 1.76 2.06
C PHE A 73 -10.57 2.05 1.08
N HIS A 74 -11.61 2.68 1.60
CA HIS A 74 -12.72 3.20 0.83
C HIS A 74 -12.78 4.71 1.04
N GLY A 75 -13.37 5.41 0.10
CA GLY A 75 -13.55 6.84 0.20
C GLY A 75 -12.37 7.62 -0.31
N LEU A 76 -12.19 8.82 0.21
CA LEU A 76 -11.18 9.75 -0.28
C LEU A 76 -9.81 9.44 0.31
N LEU A 77 -8.80 9.53 -0.55
CA LEU A 77 -7.42 9.31 -0.14
C LEU A 77 -7.00 10.25 1.00
N MET A 78 -7.47 11.49 0.96
CA MET A 78 -7.13 12.48 2.01
C MET A 78 -7.58 12.03 3.39
N ASP A 79 -8.79 11.45 3.48
CA ASP A 79 -9.30 10.96 4.75
C ASP A 79 -8.45 9.78 5.25
N PHE A 80 -8.08 8.90 4.33
CA PHE A 80 -7.22 7.78 4.67
C PHE A 80 -5.86 8.24 5.19
N LEU A 81 -5.24 9.21 4.50
CA LEU A 81 -3.94 9.76 4.91
C LEU A 81 -4.01 10.38 6.30
N HIS A 82 -5.09 11.08 6.58
CA HIS A 82 -5.30 11.71 7.87
C HIS A 82 -5.42 10.68 8.99
N GLU A 83 -6.18 9.62 8.73
CA GLU A 83 -6.38 8.53 9.67
C GLU A 83 -5.07 7.82 9.99
N LYS A 84 -4.19 7.64 9.01
CA LYS A 84 -2.90 6.98 9.21
C LYS A 84 -1.83 7.92 9.78
N GLY A 85 -2.13 9.20 9.91
CA GLY A 85 -1.18 10.16 10.43
C GLY A 85 -0.05 10.51 9.46
N ALA A 86 -0.20 10.20 8.19
CA ALA A 86 0.80 10.53 7.17
C ALA A 86 0.65 12.00 6.75
N LYS A 87 1.74 12.59 6.35
CA LYS A 87 1.75 13.98 5.91
C LYS A 87 2.22 14.11 4.48
#